data_3f377e029179d40c1363476eb94a5fdc
#
_entry.id   3f377e029179d40c1363476eb94a5fdc
#
_cell.length_a   1.000
_cell.length_b   1.000
_cell.length_c   1.000
_cell.angle_alpha   90.00
_cell.angle_beta   90.00
_cell.angle_gamma   90.00
#
_symmetry.space_group_name_H-M   'P 1'
#
loop_
_entity.id
_entity.type
_entity.pdbx_description
1 polymer ?
#
loop_
_entity_poly.entity_id
_entity_poly.type
_entity_poly.pdbx_seq_one_letter_code
_entity_poly.pdbx_strand_id
1 'polypeptide(L)'
;MEVRSSIECVFDCLNHPYCQSINYQSQGNSKHLCELNNNTIAAKPMCEQSRPGFDYYAPKVSSEEVVNPCLDSPCKNGAACSLVCSTPVQYQCLNCSKYNTGLNCDGWTAPVSSCKDIYEKTSHRRDMAYTFVIQGQQTDVFCHMTEITGCGTGGWTLTMKIDGAKDTFGHSSSYWSNKIAYNQTAGKTGFDSMETKMPSYWGVSFSAICVGFTVNGVTNFATSPYTATSLHDVIASGSQRAVALLGKSKWQSMIAGTSMQPYCNREGFNLQLVRIGIMTNNENDCGSTDSFIGYGGSVGVSCGNRCYLSCSNGDKAIAAVGYILVK
;
A
#
# COMPACT_ATOMS: atom_id res chain seq x y z
N MET A 1 33.23 37.56 -14.65
CA MET A 1 33.85 38.89 -14.79
C MET A 1 34.15 39.50 -13.40
N GLU A 2 35.04 40.43 -13.29
CA GLU A 2 35.29 41.13 -12.03
C GLU A 2 34.50 42.42 -11.97
N VAL A 3 33.76 42.64 -10.88
CA VAL A 3 32.89 43.80 -10.65
C VAL A 3 33.18 44.39 -9.24
N ARG A 4 32.75 45.65 -9.04
CA ARG A 4 32.98 46.37 -7.76
C ARG A 4 31.83 46.19 -6.80
N SER A 5 30.64 45.79 -7.30
CA SER A 5 29.45 45.61 -6.46
C SER A 5 28.48 44.59 -7.07
N SER A 6 27.54 44.10 -6.26
CA SER A 6 26.45 43.25 -6.75
C SER A 6 25.53 43.99 -7.72
N ILE A 7 25.37 45.32 -7.56
CA ILE A 7 24.57 46.17 -8.47
C ILE A 7 25.20 46.20 -9.85
N GLU A 8 26.52 46.35 -9.97
CA GLU A 8 27.23 46.31 -11.24
C GLU A 8 27.03 44.94 -11.93
N CYS A 9 27.15 43.85 -11.20
CA CYS A 9 26.90 42.51 -11.68
C CYS A 9 25.44 42.31 -12.20
N VAL A 10 24.44 42.87 -11.49
CA VAL A 10 23.05 42.85 -11.94
C VAL A 10 22.88 43.64 -13.23
N PHE A 11 23.52 44.83 -13.32
CA PHE A 11 23.46 45.68 -14.52
C PHE A 11 24.06 44.97 -15.75
N ASP A 12 25.17 44.27 -15.58
CA ASP A 12 25.78 43.50 -16.64
C ASP A 12 24.87 42.35 -17.11
N CYS A 13 24.18 41.71 -16.17
CA CYS A 13 23.18 40.69 -16.51
C CYS A 13 22.00 41.26 -17.29
N LEU A 14 21.45 42.41 -16.86
CA LEU A 14 20.32 43.05 -17.52
C LEU A 14 20.64 43.49 -18.98
N ASN A 15 21.91 43.79 -19.25
CA ASN A 15 22.40 44.15 -20.58
C ASN A 15 22.85 42.96 -21.43
N HIS A 16 22.84 41.74 -20.89
CA HIS A 16 23.26 40.53 -21.59
C HIS A 16 22.04 39.71 -22.07
N PRO A 17 21.90 39.47 -23.40
CA PRO A 17 20.65 38.93 -23.97
C PRO A 17 20.24 37.55 -23.47
N TYR A 18 21.16 36.80 -22.88
CA TYR A 18 20.91 35.43 -22.40
C TYR A 18 21.07 35.30 -20.88
N CYS A 19 21.32 36.40 -20.14
CA CYS A 19 21.48 36.32 -18.69
C CYS A 19 20.11 36.32 -18.00
N GLN A 20 19.89 35.34 -17.14
CA GLN A 20 18.67 35.19 -16.35
C GLN A 20 18.93 35.26 -14.83
N SER A 21 20.16 35.10 -14.40
CA SER A 21 20.56 35.21 -13.01
C SER A 21 22.05 35.45 -12.89
N ILE A 22 22.50 35.83 -11.70
CA ILE A 22 23.92 35.99 -11.37
C ILE A 22 24.29 35.25 -10.09
N ASN A 23 25.55 34.81 -10.01
CA ASN A 23 26.24 34.50 -8.76
C ASN A 23 27.26 35.62 -8.49
N TYR A 24 27.13 36.27 -7.34
CA TYR A 24 28.00 37.32 -6.94
C TYR A 24 28.83 36.88 -5.73
N GLN A 25 30.16 37.00 -5.82
CA GLN A 25 31.05 36.70 -4.71
C GLN A 25 30.91 37.77 -3.64
N SER A 26 30.30 37.45 -2.50
CA SER A 26 30.03 38.39 -1.40
C SER A 26 31.21 38.55 -0.44
N GLN A 27 32.18 37.65 -0.47
CA GLN A 27 33.38 37.69 0.37
C GLN A 27 34.65 37.82 -0.49
N GLY A 28 35.49 38.81 -0.21
CA GLY A 28 36.72 39.04 -0.93
C GLY A 28 37.24 40.49 -0.77
N ASN A 29 38.32 40.81 -1.51
CA ASN A 29 38.90 42.14 -1.56
C ASN A 29 38.12 43.05 -2.52
N SER A 30 38.60 44.26 -2.84
CA SER A 30 37.94 45.32 -3.58
C SER A 30 37.37 45.01 -4.98
N LYS A 31 37.58 43.80 -5.48
CA LYS A 31 36.99 43.28 -6.71
C LYS A 31 36.37 41.92 -6.44
N HIS A 32 35.13 41.74 -6.90
CA HIS A 32 34.33 40.54 -6.69
C HIS A 32 34.06 39.81 -8.02
N LEU A 33 33.95 38.50 -7.96
CA LEU A 33 33.64 37.71 -9.13
C LEU A 33 32.11 37.79 -9.40
N CYS A 34 31.77 38.09 -10.64
CA CYS A 34 30.40 38.09 -11.15
C CYS A 34 30.28 37.00 -12.21
N GLU A 35 29.40 36.06 -12.00
CA GLU A 35 29.05 34.99 -12.95
C GLU A 35 27.64 35.24 -13.49
N LEU A 36 27.52 35.40 -14.83
CA LEU A 36 26.24 35.56 -15.51
C LEU A 36 25.71 34.17 -15.88
N ASN A 37 24.50 33.86 -15.44
CA ASN A 37 23.88 32.56 -15.71
C ASN A 37 22.76 32.74 -16.76
N ASN A 38 22.65 31.80 -17.68
CA ASN A 38 21.56 31.72 -18.65
C ASN A 38 20.31 30.98 -18.10
N ASN A 39 20.22 30.86 -16.79
CA ASN A 39 19.11 30.17 -16.10
C ASN A 39 18.83 30.82 -14.73
N THR A 40 17.68 30.54 -14.14
CA THR A 40 17.31 31.03 -12.81
C THR A 40 17.17 29.87 -11.81
N ILE A 41 17.35 30.14 -10.51
CA ILE A 41 17.05 29.20 -9.44
C ILE A 41 15.59 28.79 -9.47
N ALA A 42 14.68 29.68 -9.83
CA ALA A 42 13.28 29.37 -9.98
C ALA A 42 13.03 28.22 -10.99
N ALA A 43 13.90 28.08 -11.99
CA ALA A 43 13.87 26.95 -12.93
C ALA A 43 14.50 25.66 -12.34
N LYS A 44 15.32 25.76 -11.28
CA LYS A 44 16.03 24.62 -10.64
C LYS A 44 16.17 24.76 -9.13
N PRO A 45 15.15 25.09 -8.35
CA PRO A 45 15.29 25.43 -6.93
C PRO A 45 15.80 24.28 -6.06
N MET A 46 15.73 23.03 -6.55
CA MET A 46 16.12 21.83 -5.82
C MET A 46 17.49 21.28 -6.22
N CYS A 47 18.13 21.92 -7.20
CA CYS A 47 19.41 21.50 -7.76
C CYS A 47 20.56 22.44 -7.40
N GLU A 48 20.29 23.44 -6.58
CA GLU A 48 21.31 24.39 -6.20
C GLU A 48 22.24 23.84 -5.12
N GLN A 49 23.53 23.82 -5.41
CA GLN A 49 24.55 23.73 -4.39
C GLN A 49 24.89 25.14 -3.93
N SER A 50 24.58 25.49 -2.69
CA SER A 50 25.07 26.74 -2.10
C SER A 50 26.59 26.77 -2.21
N ARG A 51 27.11 27.76 -2.92
CA ARG A 51 28.54 27.97 -3.07
C ARG A 51 28.97 28.96 -1.98
N PRO A 52 29.74 28.51 -0.97
CA PRO A 52 30.16 29.42 0.11
C PRO A 52 30.85 30.69 -0.42
N GLY A 53 30.42 31.84 0.07
CA GLY A 53 30.97 33.15 -0.33
C GLY A 53 30.37 33.75 -1.60
N PHE A 54 29.31 33.16 -2.17
CA PHE A 54 28.57 33.71 -3.29
C PHE A 54 27.09 33.95 -2.91
N ASP A 55 26.56 35.09 -3.31
CA ASP A 55 25.16 35.47 -3.24
C ASP A 55 24.53 35.32 -4.63
N TYR A 56 23.33 34.77 -4.68
CA TYR A 56 22.56 34.58 -5.89
C TYR A 56 21.47 35.66 -6.05
N TYR A 57 21.35 36.23 -7.24
CA TYR A 57 20.33 37.19 -7.61
C TYR A 57 19.66 36.78 -8.91
N ALA A 58 18.33 36.79 -8.91
CA ALA A 58 17.52 36.61 -10.09
C ALA A 58 16.30 37.53 -10.08
N PRO A 59 15.77 37.96 -11.25
CA PRO A 59 14.49 38.64 -11.32
C PRO A 59 13.40 37.76 -10.67
N LYS A 60 12.43 38.36 -9.99
CA LYS A 60 11.21 37.66 -9.58
C LYS A 60 10.45 37.22 -10.84
N VAL A 61 10.58 36.01 -11.26
CA VAL A 61 9.76 35.41 -12.31
C VAL A 61 8.52 34.83 -11.64
N SER A 62 7.34 35.07 -12.23
CA SER A 62 6.11 34.38 -11.86
C SER A 62 6.35 32.86 -11.90
N SER A 63 6.05 32.17 -10.81
CA SER A 63 6.30 30.76 -10.63
C SER A 63 5.65 29.89 -11.71
N GLU A 64 6.39 29.47 -12.71
CA GLU A 64 6.10 28.17 -13.29
C GLU A 64 6.46 27.14 -12.22
N GLU A 65 5.48 26.35 -11.78
CA GLU A 65 5.68 25.29 -10.80
C GLU A 65 6.79 24.35 -11.31
N VAL A 66 7.93 24.41 -10.66
CA VAL A 66 8.98 23.42 -10.89
C VAL A 66 8.47 22.10 -10.32
N VAL A 67 7.92 21.28 -11.21
CA VAL A 67 7.43 19.95 -10.85
C VAL A 67 8.62 19.11 -10.36
N ASN A 68 8.59 18.72 -9.09
CA ASN A 68 9.55 17.78 -8.54
C ASN A 68 9.17 16.35 -8.98
N PRO A 69 9.90 15.73 -9.93
CA PRO A 69 9.52 14.40 -10.43
C PRO A 69 9.65 13.29 -9.39
N CYS A 70 10.27 13.53 -8.22
CA CYS A 70 10.31 12.55 -7.14
C CYS A 70 9.05 12.54 -6.27
N LEU A 71 8.18 13.55 -6.34
CA LEU A 71 6.93 13.59 -5.56
C LEU A 71 5.98 12.44 -5.90
N ASP A 72 5.96 12.02 -7.16
CA ASP A 72 5.13 10.91 -7.63
C ASP A 72 5.71 9.53 -7.30
N SER A 73 6.80 9.49 -6.54
CA SER A 73 7.49 8.25 -6.13
C SER A 73 7.74 7.29 -7.31
N PRO A 74 8.45 7.75 -8.36
CA PRO A 74 8.65 6.95 -9.57
C PRO A 74 9.54 5.73 -9.33
N CYS A 75 10.45 5.79 -8.36
CA CYS A 75 11.36 4.70 -8.04
C CYS A 75 10.65 3.63 -7.21
N LYS A 76 10.81 2.36 -7.61
CA LYS A 76 10.09 1.22 -7.06
C LYS A 76 11.01 0.29 -6.26
N ASN A 77 10.39 -0.68 -5.60
CA ASN A 77 11.10 -1.78 -4.92
C ASN A 77 12.16 -1.31 -3.92
N GLY A 78 11.94 -0.16 -3.29
CA GLY A 78 12.82 0.40 -2.27
C GLY A 78 14.01 1.23 -2.79
N ALA A 79 14.06 1.52 -4.08
CA ALA A 79 15.04 2.44 -4.64
C ALA A 79 14.76 3.88 -4.22
N ALA A 80 15.82 4.65 -4.01
CA ALA A 80 15.74 6.07 -3.66
C ALA A 80 15.62 6.92 -4.93
N CYS A 81 14.73 7.92 -4.92
CA CYS A 81 14.66 8.90 -5.97
C CYS A 81 15.65 10.03 -5.71
N SER A 82 16.48 10.35 -6.70
CA SER A 82 17.41 11.47 -6.70
C SER A 82 17.17 12.37 -7.91
N LEU A 83 17.15 13.68 -7.68
CA LEU A 83 16.98 14.63 -8.77
C LEU A 83 18.25 14.74 -9.61
N VAL A 84 18.07 14.80 -10.91
CA VAL A 84 19.12 15.11 -11.89
C VAL A 84 18.89 16.52 -12.39
N CYS A 85 19.89 17.39 -12.16
CA CYS A 85 19.82 18.81 -12.54
C CYS A 85 20.04 18.98 -14.03
N SER A 86 18.97 18.82 -14.79
CA SER A 86 18.89 19.06 -16.23
C SER A 86 17.76 20.03 -16.53
N THR A 87 17.61 20.46 -17.76
CA THR A 87 16.47 21.28 -18.20
C THR A 87 15.69 20.51 -19.25
N PRO A 88 14.46 20.03 -18.95
CA PRO A 88 13.77 20.06 -17.65
C PRO A 88 14.45 19.21 -16.56
N VAL A 89 14.11 19.45 -15.28
CA VAL A 89 14.60 18.63 -14.14
C VAL A 89 14.14 17.19 -14.32
N GLN A 90 15.07 16.28 -14.21
CA GLN A 90 14.84 14.84 -14.31
C GLN A 90 15.11 14.14 -12.97
N TYR A 91 14.90 12.87 -12.91
CA TYR A 91 15.25 12.05 -11.76
C TYR A 91 16.03 10.80 -12.20
N GLN A 92 16.69 10.20 -11.24
CA GLN A 92 17.27 8.86 -11.35
C GLN A 92 16.96 8.06 -10.10
N CYS A 93 16.78 6.76 -10.27
CA CYS A 93 16.61 5.86 -9.15
C CYS A 93 17.95 5.31 -8.71
N LEU A 94 18.29 5.54 -7.44
CA LEU A 94 19.53 5.09 -6.82
C LEU A 94 19.27 3.84 -5.98
N ASN A 95 20.34 3.04 -5.78
CA ASN A 95 20.29 1.85 -4.93
C ASN A 95 19.27 0.80 -5.39
N CYS A 96 19.06 0.67 -6.71
CA CYS A 96 18.34 -0.48 -7.24
C CYS A 96 19.00 -1.76 -6.74
N SER A 97 18.21 -2.67 -6.20
CA SER A 97 18.71 -3.99 -5.84
C SER A 97 19.20 -4.71 -7.08
N LYS A 98 20.22 -5.58 -6.95
CA LYS A 98 20.68 -6.46 -8.03
C LYS A 98 19.60 -7.39 -8.62
N TYR A 99 18.47 -7.51 -7.94
CA TYR A 99 17.31 -8.29 -8.39
C TYR A 99 16.32 -7.46 -9.21
N ASN A 100 16.51 -6.15 -9.28
CA ASN A 100 15.62 -5.24 -9.99
C ASN A 100 16.23 -4.75 -11.31
N THR A 101 15.37 -4.46 -12.28
CA THR A 101 15.70 -3.94 -13.60
C THR A 101 14.81 -2.73 -13.94
N GLY A 102 15.12 -2.06 -15.04
CA GLY A 102 14.40 -0.87 -15.49
C GLY A 102 14.90 0.42 -14.86
N LEU A 103 14.61 1.55 -15.50
CA LEU A 103 15.04 2.90 -15.07
C LEU A 103 14.45 3.27 -13.71
N ASN A 104 13.26 2.77 -13.40
CA ASN A 104 12.55 3.00 -12.15
C ASN A 104 12.76 1.86 -11.12
N CYS A 105 13.64 0.90 -11.39
CA CYS A 105 13.84 -0.31 -10.59
C CYS A 105 12.54 -1.14 -10.42
N ASP A 106 11.63 -1.06 -11.35
CA ASP A 106 10.28 -1.64 -11.31
C ASP A 106 10.19 -3.03 -11.96
N GLY A 107 11.21 -3.42 -12.72
CA GLY A 107 11.35 -4.77 -13.27
C GLY A 107 12.06 -5.73 -12.32
N TRP A 108 12.04 -7.03 -12.65
CA TRP A 108 12.70 -8.10 -11.92
C TRP A 108 13.63 -8.91 -12.83
N THR A 109 14.78 -9.34 -12.31
CA THR A 109 15.72 -10.23 -13.05
C THR A 109 15.20 -11.66 -13.20
N ALA A 110 14.21 -12.05 -12.37
CA ALA A 110 13.48 -13.33 -12.46
C ALA A 110 11.97 -13.07 -12.40
N PRO A 111 11.12 -13.90 -13.01
CA PRO A 111 9.67 -13.74 -12.94
C PRO A 111 9.17 -13.80 -11.50
N VAL A 112 8.39 -12.78 -11.09
CA VAL A 112 7.68 -12.72 -9.82
C VAL A 112 6.22 -12.36 -10.07
N SER A 113 5.32 -13.04 -9.36
CA SER A 113 3.87 -12.86 -9.45
C SER A 113 3.21 -12.69 -8.09
N SER A 114 3.98 -12.77 -7.01
CA SER A 114 3.51 -12.68 -5.63
C SER A 114 4.63 -12.22 -4.69
N CYS A 115 4.26 -11.81 -3.49
CA CYS A 115 5.23 -11.52 -2.44
C CYS A 115 6.03 -12.76 -2.00
N LYS A 116 5.42 -13.95 -2.09
CA LYS A 116 6.11 -15.23 -1.88
C LYS A 116 7.26 -15.42 -2.86
N ASP A 117 7.00 -15.17 -4.15
CA ASP A 117 8.06 -15.23 -5.18
C ASP A 117 9.23 -14.31 -4.86
N ILE A 118 8.93 -13.06 -4.45
CA ILE A 118 9.97 -12.10 -4.07
C ILE A 118 10.75 -12.62 -2.85
N TYR A 119 10.04 -13.15 -1.85
CA TYR A 119 10.66 -13.69 -0.65
C TYR A 119 11.58 -14.87 -0.97
N GLU A 120 11.15 -15.81 -1.82
CA GLU A 120 11.92 -17.02 -2.14
C GLU A 120 13.07 -16.77 -3.13
N LYS A 121 12.86 -15.90 -4.12
CA LYS A 121 13.80 -15.68 -5.23
C LYS A 121 14.80 -14.55 -4.99
N THR A 122 14.59 -13.71 -3.97
CA THR A 122 15.41 -12.53 -3.71
C THR A 122 15.80 -12.40 -2.24
N SER A 123 16.64 -11.40 -1.93
CA SER A 123 16.98 -11.04 -0.55
C SER A 123 16.10 -9.92 0.05
N HIS A 124 15.03 -9.51 -0.65
CA HIS A 124 14.12 -8.50 -0.12
C HIS A 124 13.35 -9.03 1.10
N ARG A 125 13.43 -8.31 2.24
CA ARG A 125 12.80 -8.69 3.52
C ARG A 125 12.13 -7.52 4.23
N ARG A 126 11.93 -6.39 3.53
CA ARG A 126 11.24 -5.21 4.10
C ARG A 126 9.75 -5.30 3.82
N ASP A 127 8.96 -4.92 4.83
CA ASP A 127 7.52 -4.78 4.71
C ASP A 127 7.21 -3.47 3.98
N MET A 128 6.81 -3.58 2.71
CA MET A 128 6.54 -2.43 1.84
C MET A 128 5.78 -2.85 0.60
N ALA A 129 5.36 -1.87 -0.20
CA ALA A 129 4.82 -2.16 -1.52
C ALA A 129 5.94 -2.56 -2.49
N TYR A 130 5.72 -3.66 -3.20
CA TYR A 130 6.55 -4.12 -4.31
C TYR A 130 5.75 -4.10 -5.60
N THR A 131 6.43 -3.78 -6.70
CA THR A 131 5.83 -3.77 -8.03
C THR A 131 6.02 -5.11 -8.68
N PHE A 132 4.95 -5.77 -9.10
CA PHE A 132 5.00 -6.97 -9.95
C PHE A 132 3.83 -7.02 -10.93
N VAL A 133 3.89 -7.92 -11.89
CA VAL A 133 2.89 -7.99 -12.96
C VAL A 133 1.74 -8.92 -12.54
N ILE A 134 0.54 -8.37 -12.48
CA ILE A 134 -0.70 -9.13 -12.27
C ILE A 134 -1.56 -9.01 -13.53
N GLN A 135 -1.82 -10.14 -14.20
CA GLN A 135 -2.60 -10.19 -15.44
C GLN A 135 -2.16 -9.17 -16.51
N GLY A 136 -0.85 -9.03 -16.69
CA GLY A 136 -0.26 -8.13 -17.69
C GLY A 136 -0.14 -6.67 -17.27
N GLN A 137 -0.57 -6.30 -16.05
CA GLN A 137 -0.46 -4.93 -15.55
C GLN A 137 0.51 -4.83 -14.38
N GLN A 138 1.42 -3.86 -14.44
CA GLN A 138 2.27 -3.52 -13.29
C GLN A 138 1.40 -3.00 -12.14
N THR A 139 1.57 -3.58 -10.97
CA THR A 139 0.78 -3.28 -9.79
C THR A 139 1.68 -3.21 -8.56
N ASP A 140 1.58 -2.12 -7.81
CA ASP A 140 2.24 -1.98 -6.52
C ASP A 140 1.34 -2.62 -5.45
N VAL A 141 1.83 -3.65 -4.77
CA VAL A 141 1.08 -4.40 -3.74
C VAL A 141 1.90 -4.48 -2.47
N PHE A 142 1.29 -4.20 -1.34
CA PHE A 142 1.95 -4.37 -0.05
C PHE A 142 2.28 -5.84 0.21
N CYS A 143 3.56 -6.08 0.48
CA CYS A 143 4.09 -7.38 0.89
C CYS A 143 4.54 -7.32 2.35
N HIS A 144 4.01 -8.21 3.16
CA HIS A 144 4.53 -8.42 4.51
C HIS A 144 5.58 -9.52 4.45
N MET A 145 6.85 -9.14 4.60
CA MET A 145 8.02 -10.01 4.41
C MET A 145 8.57 -10.53 5.74
N THR A 146 8.32 -9.79 6.82
CA THR A 146 8.72 -10.21 8.18
C THR A 146 7.71 -11.20 8.77
N GLU A 147 7.88 -11.57 10.02
CA GLU A 147 6.95 -12.47 10.69
C GLU A 147 5.64 -11.77 11.03
N ILE A 148 4.51 -12.41 10.68
CA ILE A 148 3.18 -12.08 11.23
C ILE A 148 2.88 -13.09 12.33
N THR A 149 2.82 -12.64 13.58
CA THR A 149 2.41 -13.52 14.69
C THR A 149 1.06 -14.16 14.40
N GLY A 150 1.02 -15.49 14.35
CA GLY A 150 -0.17 -16.26 13.97
C GLY A 150 -0.21 -16.69 12.49
N CYS A 151 0.60 -16.09 11.60
CA CYS A 151 0.72 -16.50 10.21
C CYS A 151 2.13 -16.92 9.79
N GLY A 152 3.16 -16.56 10.59
CA GLY A 152 4.56 -16.85 10.28
C GLY A 152 5.14 -15.98 9.17
N THR A 153 6.32 -16.35 8.68
CA THR A 153 7.08 -15.65 7.64
C THR A 153 6.74 -16.13 6.22
N GLY A 154 7.34 -15.52 5.21
CA GLY A 154 7.42 -16.07 3.85
C GLY A 154 6.73 -15.26 2.74
N GLY A 155 6.60 -13.95 2.89
CA GLY A 155 6.10 -13.08 1.83
C GLY A 155 4.59 -13.15 1.63
N TRP A 156 3.84 -12.56 2.55
CA TRP A 156 2.40 -12.46 2.48
C TRP A 156 1.95 -11.32 1.55
N THR A 157 1.12 -11.64 0.56
CA THR A 157 0.58 -10.68 -0.41
C THR A 157 -0.75 -10.14 0.06
N LEU A 158 -0.86 -8.82 0.25
CA LEU A 158 -2.13 -8.19 0.61
C LEU A 158 -3.15 -8.33 -0.53
N THR A 159 -4.37 -8.72 -0.19
CA THR A 159 -5.50 -8.79 -1.14
C THR A 159 -6.61 -7.82 -0.81
N MET A 160 -6.99 -7.69 0.46
CA MET A 160 -8.06 -6.80 0.91
C MET A 160 -7.79 -6.25 2.31
N LYS A 161 -8.28 -5.03 2.54
CA LYS A 161 -8.52 -4.43 3.86
C LYS A 161 -9.97 -3.99 3.93
N ILE A 162 -10.64 -4.28 5.03
CA ILE A 162 -12.08 -4.09 5.20
C ILE A 162 -12.33 -3.36 6.52
N ASP A 163 -13.05 -2.26 6.49
CA ASP A 163 -13.54 -1.56 7.67
C ASP A 163 -14.95 -2.10 8.00
N GLY A 164 -15.07 -2.88 9.06
CA GLY A 164 -16.32 -3.54 9.46
C GLY A 164 -17.47 -2.60 9.81
N ALA A 165 -17.19 -1.32 10.01
CA ALA A 165 -18.22 -0.30 10.24
C ALA A 165 -18.82 0.27 8.93
N LYS A 166 -18.21 -0.07 7.77
CA LYS A 166 -18.69 0.33 6.43
C LYS A 166 -19.32 -0.85 5.71
N ASP A 167 -20.15 -0.57 4.71
CA ASP A 167 -20.81 -1.60 3.90
C ASP A 167 -20.16 -1.82 2.53
N THR A 168 -19.01 -1.20 2.28
CA THR A 168 -18.27 -1.32 1.01
C THR A 168 -18.05 -2.78 0.61
N PHE A 169 -17.68 -3.61 1.58
CA PHE A 169 -17.45 -5.04 1.42
C PHE A 169 -18.45 -5.90 2.21
N GLY A 170 -19.70 -5.42 2.36
CA GLY A 170 -20.80 -6.22 2.92
C GLY A 170 -21.04 -7.50 2.10
N HIS A 171 -21.85 -8.41 2.65
CA HIS A 171 -22.06 -9.74 2.06
C HIS A 171 -22.56 -9.69 0.60
N SER A 172 -23.46 -8.77 0.26
CA SER A 172 -24.02 -8.62 -1.08
C SER A 172 -23.21 -7.76 -2.03
N SER A 173 -22.08 -7.21 -1.57
CA SER A 173 -21.24 -6.33 -2.38
C SER A 173 -20.73 -7.04 -3.64
N SER A 174 -20.86 -6.37 -4.79
CA SER A 174 -20.31 -6.86 -6.08
C SER A 174 -18.79 -6.95 -6.09
N TYR A 175 -18.11 -6.29 -5.17
CA TYR A 175 -16.65 -6.41 -5.04
C TYR A 175 -16.18 -7.84 -4.74
N TRP A 176 -17.01 -8.70 -4.16
CA TRP A 176 -16.66 -10.10 -3.95
C TRP A 176 -16.63 -10.93 -5.24
N SER A 177 -17.41 -10.54 -6.27
CA SER A 177 -17.56 -11.30 -7.52
C SER A 177 -16.94 -10.64 -8.75
N ASN A 178 -16.60 -9.36 -8.71
CA ASN A 178 -15.99 -8.67 -9.83
C ASN A 178 -14.44 -8.64 -9.74
N LYS A 179 -13.80 -8.23 -10.85
CA LYS A 179 -12.35 -7.98 -10.93
C LYS A 179 -12.05 -6.47 -11.00
N ILE A 180 -12.77 -5.67 -10.22
CA ILE A 180 -12.58 -4.23 -10.11
C ILE A 180 -11.82 -3.96 -8.81
N ALA A 181 -10.69 -3.27 -8.90
CA ALA A 181 -9.94 -2.83 -7.74
C ALA A 181 -10.66 -1.70 -7.01
N TYR A 182 -10.43 -1.59 -5.72
CA TYR A 182 -10.93 -0.49 -4.90
C TYR A 182 -9.78 0.15 -4.13
N ASN A 183 -9.61 1.47 -4.26
CA ASN A 183 -8.62 2.25 -3.52
C ASN A 183 -7.22 1.60 -3.49
N GLN A 184 -6.61 1.40 -4.65
CA GLN A 184 -5.32 0.72 -4.78
C GLN A 184 -4.20 1.45 -4.03
N THR A 185 -4.30 2.76 -3.82
CA THR A 185 -3.32 3.53 -3.03
C THR A 185 -3.24 3.01 -1.61
N ALA A 186 -4.37 2.70 -0.99
CA ALA A 186 -4.40 2.07 0.33
C ALA A 186 -3.81 0.65 0.34
N GLY A 187 -3.78 -0.04 -0.80
CA GLY A 187 -3.18 -1.36 -0.93
C GLY A 187 -1.65 -1.38 -0.98
N LYS A 188 -1.02 -0.19 -0.96
CA LYS A 188 0.44 -0.03 -0.89
C LYS A 188 0.94 0.12 0.55
N THR A 189 0.05 0.32 1.49
CA THR A 189 0.33 0.48 2.92
C THR A 189 0.02 -0.79 3.70
N GLY A 190 0.59 -0.92 4.89
CA GLY A 190 0.42 -2.09 5.75
C GLY A 190 -0.94 -2.16 6.45
N PHE A 191 -0.91 -2.53 7.72
CA PHE A 191 -2.11 -2.78 8.52
C PHE A 191 -2.71 -1.47 9.07
N ASP A 192 -3.28 -0.68 8.20
CA ASP A 192 -4.06 0.53 8.53
C ASP A 192 -5.56 0.30 8.31
N SER A 193 -6.39 1.28 8.64
CA SER A 193 -7.86 1.21 8.54
C SER A 193 -8.42 1.61 7.17
N MET A 194 -7.57 1.90 6.18
CA MET A 194 -8.03 2.28 4.84
C MET A 194 -8.47 1.07 4.04
N GLU A 195 -9.73 1.03 3.64
CA GLU A 195 -10.25 -0.06 2.83
C GLU A 195 -9.57 -0.16 1.47
N THR A 196 -9.32 -1.38 1.03
CA THR A 196 -8.81 -1.66 -0.31
C THR A 196 -9.20 -3.05 -0.79
N LYS A 197 -9.31 -3.20 -2.11
CA LYS A 197 -9.29 -4.48 -2.81
C LYS A 197 -8.29 -4.39 -3.95
N MET A 198 -7.25 -5.22 -3.88
CA MET A 198 -6.14 -5.20 -4.81
C MET A 198 -6.33 -6.18 -5.98
N PRO A 199 -5.67 -5.96 -7.13
CA PRO A 199 -5.62 -6.94 -8.21
C PRO A 199 -5.13 -8.33 -7.78
N SER A 200 -4.35 -8.43 -6.71
CA SER A 200 -3.93 -9.70 -6.10
C SER A 200 -5.09 -10.58 -5.64
N TYR A 201 -6.29 -10.01 -5.38
CA TYR A 201 -7.50 -10.76 -5.06
C TYR A 201 -7.92 -11.74 -6.16
N TRP A 202 -7.69 -11.39 -7.45
CA TRP A 202 -8.05 -12.24 -8.59
C TRP A 202 -6.86 -12.75 -9.42
N GLY A 203 -5.65 -12.28 -9.13
CA GLY A 203 -4.48 -12.57 -9.98
C GLY A 203 -3.32 -13.25 -9.26
N VAL A 204 -3.45 -13.61 -7.97
CA VAL A 204 -2.40 -14.30 -7.22
C VAL A 204 -2.89 -15.65 -6.75
N SER A 205 -2.20 -16.71 -7.18
CA SER A 205 -2.40 -18.07 -6.66
C SER A 205 -1.72 -18.24 -5.30
N PHE A 206 -2.27 -19.10 -4.46
CA PHE A 206 -1.80 -19.27 -3.10
C PHE A 206 -2.01 -20.68 -2.55
N SER A 207 -1.28 -21.01 -1.49
CA SER A 207 -1.38 -22.26 -0.73
C SER A 207 -1.76 -22.03 0.73
N ALA A 208 -1.83 -20.77 1.17
CA ALA A 208 -2.27 -20.40 2.51
C ALA A 208 -2.93 -19.03 2.50
N ILE A 209 -3.92 -18.85 3.37
CA ILE A 209 -4.58 -17.58 3.64
C ILE A 209 -4.24 -17.13 5.06
N CYS A 210 -3.84 -15.88 5.23
CA CYS A 210 -3.65 -15.22 6.52
C CYS A 210 -4.75 -14.18 6.69
N VAL A 211 -5.50 -14.28 7.75
CA VAL A 211 -6.60 -13.40 8.10
C VAL A 211 -6.33 -12.69 9.42
N GLY A 212 -6.65 -11.40 9.51
CA GLY A 212 -6.40 -10.60 10.71
C GLY A 212 -7.55 -9.65 11.03
N PHE A 213 -7.74 -9.38 12.32
CA PHE A 213 -8.70 -8.39 12.82
C PHE A 213 -8.03 -7.44 13.79
N THR A 214 -8.29 -6.14 13.59
CA THR A 214 -7.95 -5.10 14.57
C THR A 214 -9.23 -4.58 15.24
N VAL A 215 -9.25 -4.67 16.55
CA VAL A 215 -10.30 -4.11 17.40
C VAL A 215 -9.63 -3.35 18.55
N ASN A 216 -10.03 -2.10 18.80
CA ASN A 216 -9.47 -1.26 19.85
C ASN A 216 -7.92 -1.17 19.83
N GLY A 217 -7.33 -1.12 18.63
CA GLY A 217 -5.88 -1.03 18.44
C GLY A 217 -5.11 -2.34 18.62
N VAL A 218 -5.77 -3.43 18.97
CA VAL A 218 -5.16 -4.77 19.08
C VAL A 218 -5.43 -5.56 17.81
N THR A 219 -4.36 -6.05 17.18
CA THR A 219 -4.45 -6.85 15.95
C THR A 219 -4.04 -8.30 16.24
N ASN A 220 -4.90 -9.23 15.86
CA ASN A 220 -4.62 -10.68 15.94
C ASN A 220 -4.76 -11.32 14.56
N PHE A 221 -3.83 -12.21 14.23
CA PHE A 221 -3.82 -12.95 12.97
C PHE A 221 -3.91 -14.46 13.19
N ALA A 222 -4.38 -15.14 12.16
CA ALA A 222 -4.36 -16.58 12.05
C ALA A 222 -4.22 -17.01 10.59
N THR A 223 -3.54 -18.13 10.36
CA THR A 223 -3.38 -18.72 9.03
C THR A 223 -4.09 -20.04 8.91
N SER A 224 -4.60 -20.32 7.72
CA SER A 224 -5.11 -21.62 7.33
C SER A 224 -4.48 -22.06 6.01
N PRO A 225 -4.07 -23.33 5.88
CA PRO A 225 -3.67 -23.89 4.59
C PRO A 225 -4.92 -23.97 3.69
N TYR A 226 -4.83 -23.38 2.54
CA TYR A 226 -5.87 -23.45 1.51
C TYR A 226 -5.26 -23.10 0.15
N THR A 227 -5.36 -24.01 -0.82
CA THR A 227 -4.79 -23.82 -2.15
C THR A 227 -5.86 -23.40 -3.15
N ALA A 228 -5.62 -22.31 -3.87
CA ALA A 228 -6.48 -21.84 -4.95
C ALA A 228 -5.69 -21.00 -5.97
N THR A 229 -6.26 -20.86 -7.16
CA THR A 229 -5.71 -19.99 -8.21
C THR A 229 -5.90 -18.51 -7.90
N SER A 230 -6.91 -18.14 -7.12
CA SER A 230 -7.12 -16.80 -6.56
C SER A 230 -8.24 -16.80 -5.51
N LEU A 231 -8.33 -15.77 -4.69
CA LEU A 231 -9.50 -15.59 -3.82
C LEU A 231 -10.79 -15.36 -4.62
N HIS A 232 -10.69 -14.67 -5.75
CA HIS A 232 -11.81 -14.49 -6.67
C HIS A 232 -12.40 -15.83 -7.12
N ASP A 233 -11.58 -16.80 -7.50
CA ASP A 233 -12.06 -18.12 -7.98
C ASP A 233 -12.76 -18.93 -6.87
N VAL A 234 -12.39 -18.66 -5.62
CA VAL A 234 -13.05 -19.28 -4.46
C VAL A 234 -14.42 -18.66 -4.18
N ILE A 235 -14.55 -17.32 -4.36
CA ILE A 235 -15.67 -16.54 -3.82
C ILE A 235 -16.66 -16.09 -4.90
N ALA A 236 -16.20 -15.77 -6.11
CA ALA A 236 -17.00 -15.07 -7.13
C ALA A 236 -18.26 -15.82 -7.58
N SER A 237 -18.23 -17.16 -7.57
CA SER A 237 -19.42 -17.97 -7.91
C SER A 237 -20.57 -17.81 -6.94
N GLY A 238 -20.33 -17.30 -5.73
CA GLY A 238 -21.32 -17.28 -4.65
C GLY A 238 -21.66 -18.64 -4.07
N SER A 239 -21.12 -19.73 -4.63
CA SER A 239 -21.40 -21.09 -4.16
C SER A 239 -20.81 -21.31 -2.77
N GLN A 240 -21.62 -21.77 -1.84
CA GLN A 240 -21.20 -22.09 -0.49
C GLN A 240 -20.16 -23.20 -0.48
N ARG A 241 -19.06 -22.97 0.23
CA ARG A 241 -17.97 -23.94 0.43
C ARG A 241 -17.70 -24.08 1.91
N ALA A 242 -18.27 -25.10 2.53
CA ALA A 242 -17.90 -25.48 3.89
C ALA A 242 -16.52 -26.16 3.86
N VAL A 243 -15.57 -25.60 4.57
CA VAL A 243 -14.20 -26.12 4.68
C VAL A 243 -13.62 -25.70 6.03
N ALA A 244 -12.94 -26.62 6.71
CA ALA A 244 -12.26 -26.29 7.94
C ALA A 244 -11.12 -25.28 7.67
N LEU A 245 -11.20 -24.13 8.30
CA LEU A 245 -10.20 -23.08 8.23
C LEU A 245 -9.41 -22.97 9.54
N LEU A 246 -10.03 -22.44 10.59
CA LEU A 246 -9.38 -22.14 11.87
C LEU A 246 -9.99 -22.87 13.06
N GLY A 247 -11.27 -23.23 12.96
CA GLY A 247 -12.09 -23.70 14.07
C GLY A 247 -12.64 -22.57 14.96
N LYS A 248 -13.79 -22.82 15.59
CA LYS A 248 -14.55 -21.81 16.35
C LYS A 248 -13.72 -21.09 17.41
N SER A 249 -12.99 -21.84 18.21
CA SER A 249 -12.19 -21.26 19.31
C SER A 249 -11.11 -20.30 18.78
N LYS A 250 -10.49 -20.61 17.65
CA LYS A 250 -9.49 -19.74 17.05
C LYS A 250 -10.12 -18.47 16.48
N TRP A 251 -11.25 -18.59 15.77
CA TRP A 251 -12.01 -17.41 15.32
C TRP A 251 -12.37 -16.49 16.48
N GLN A 252 -12.89 -17.05 17.57
CA GLN A 252 -13.25 -16.28 18.77
C GLN A 252 -12.04 -15.61 19.44
N SER A 253 -10.88 -16.25 19.46
CA SER A 253 -9.67 -15.69 20.08
C SER A 253 -9.08 -14.50 19.34
N MET A 254 -9.49 -14.27 18.09
CA MET A 254 -8.96 -13.17 17.28
C MET A 254 -9.61 -11.82 17.59
N ILE A 255 -10.80 -11.81 18.19
CA ILE A 255 -11.54 -10.58 18.53
C ILE A 255 -11.93 -10.65 20.00
N ALA A 256 -11.48 -9.69 20.79
CA ALA A 256 -11.84 -9.63 22.21
C ALA A 256 -13.36 -9.37 22.39
N GLY A 257 -13.95 -10.05 23.35
CA GLY A 257 -15.37 -9.86 23.70
C GLY A 257 -16.36 -10.48 22.72
N THR A 258 -15.92 -11.37 21.83
CA THR A 258 -16.79 -12.09 20.89
C THR A 258 -17.91 -12.84 21.57
N SER A 259 -18.99 -13.03 20.84
CA SER A 259 -20.14 -13.86 21.22
C SER A 259 -20.56 -14.71 20.03
N MET A 260 -20.85 -15.98 20.29
CA MET A 260 -21.29 -16.94 19.27
C MET A 260 -22.34 -17.87 19.85
N GLN A 261 -23.19 -18.39 19.01
CA GLN A 261 -24.15 -19.42 19.38
C GLN A 261 -23.51 -20.81 19.46
N PRO A 262 -24.12 -21.79 20.13
CA PRO A 262 -23.43 -23.02 20.45
C PRO A 262 -23.26 -24.01 19.28
N TYR A 263 -24.20 -24.06 18.34
CA TYR A 263 -24.29 -25.13 17.36
C TYR A 263 -24.01 -24.69 15.92
N CYS A 264 -24.23 -25.55 14.95
CA CYS A 264 -23.89 -25.47 13.55
C CYS A 264 -22.36 -25.41 13.33
N ASN A 265 -21.68 -24.36 13.80
CA ASN A 265 -20.21 -24.17 13.72
C ASN A 265 -19.65 -24.41 12.29
N ARG A 266 -20.34 -23.91 11.28
CA ARG A 266 -19.92 -24.05 9.88
C ARG A 266 -18.96 -22.93 9.52
N GLU A 267 -17.77 -23.28 9.06
CA GLU A 267 -16.80 -22.33 8.55
C GLU A 267 -16.48 -22.56 7.08
N GLY A 268 -15.91 -21.55 6.41
CA GLY A 268 -15.55 -21.61 5.00
C GLY A 268 -15.78 -20.33 4.23
N PHE A 269 -16.16 -20.50 2.96
CA PHE A 269 -16.40 -19.42 1.99
C PHE A 269 -17.85 -19.37 1.53
N ASN A 270 -18.33 -18.15 1.23
CA ASN A 270 -19.71 -17.89 0.77
C ASN A 270 -20.77 -18.51 1.66
N LEU A 271 -20.58 -18.44 2.96
CA LEU A 271 -21.59 -18.88 3.92
C LEU A 271 -22.77 -17.92 3.93
N GLN A 272 -23.91 -18.34 4.45
CA GLN A 272 -25.16 -17.57 4.46
C GLN A 272 -24.99 -16.15 5.03
N LEU A 273 -24.19 -15.97 6.08
CA LEU A 273 -24.01 -14.70 6.78
C LEU A 273 -22.68 -14.02 6.51
N VAL A 274 -21.70 -14.71 5.91
CA VAL A 274 -20.32 -14.20 5.82
C VAL A 274 -19.59 -14.78 4.60
N ARG A 275 -18.81 -13.98 3.91
CA ARG A 275 -18.07 -14.42 2.71
C ARG A 275 -16.87 -15.29 3.04
N ILE A 276 -16.14 -14.96 4.11
CA ILE A 276 -15.01 -15.75 4.64
C ILE A 276 -15.13 -15.75 6.17
N GLY A 277 -15.27 -16.91 6.81
CA GLY A 277 -15.40 -16.95 8.25
C GLY A 277 -16.08 -18.18 8.78
N ILE A 278 -16.69 -18.02 9.94
CA ILE A 278 -17.51 -19.02 10.63
C ILE A 278 -18.89 -18.45 10.94
N MET A 279 -19.93 -19.27 10.79
CA MET A 279 -21.28 -18.97 11.27
C MET A 279 -21.76 -20.02 12.26
N THR A 280 -22.61 -19.62 13.20
CA THR A 280 -23.17 -20.49 14.22
C THR A 280 -24.66 -20.25 14.41
N ASN A 281 -25.33 -21.21 15.08
CA ASN A 281 -26.76 -21.16 15.36
C ASN A 281 -27.04 -21.55 16.80
N ASN A 282 -28.19 -21.17 17.33
CA ASN A 282 -28.71 -21.62 18.63
C ASN A 282 -29.30 -23.04 18.59
N GLU A 283 -29.61 -23.54 17.39
CA GLU A 283 -30.12 -24.88 17.11
C GLU A 283 -29.08 -25.70 16.34
N ASN A 284 -29.21 -27.02 16.39
CA ASN A 284 -28.31 -27.90 15.62
C ASN A 284 -28.71 -27.95 14.13
N ASP A 285 -28.87 -26.78 13.54
CA ASP A 285 -29.23 -26.55 12.15
C ASP A 285 -28.38 -25.40 11.60
N CYS A 286 -28.01 -25.48 10.32
CA CYS A 286 -27.22 -24.45 9.63
C CYS A 286 -28.04 -23.68 8.58
N GLY A 287 -29.36 -23.81 8.57
CA GLY A 287 -30.24 -23.11 7.66
C GLY A 287 -30.72 -21.74 8.15
N SER A 288 -30.69 -21.52 9.45
CA SER A 288 -31.20 -20.31 10.13
C SER A 288 -30.16 -19.66 11.06
N THR A 289 -28.91 -19.53 10.61
CA THR A 289 -27.79 -19.02 11.43
C THR A 289 -27.96 -17.53 11.79
N ASP A 290 -27.67 -17.17 13.06
CA ASP A 290 -27.82 -15.82 13.60
C ASP A 290 -26.51 -15.20 14.09
N SER A 291 -25.40 -15.89 13.98
CA SER A 291 -24.11 -15.37 14.42
C SER A 291 -22.96 -15.75 13.49
N PHE A 292 -21.99 -14.85 13.39
CA PHE A 292 -20.77 -15.06 12.60
C PHE A 292 -19.56 -14.30 13.16
N ILE A 293 -18.38 -14.79 12.77
CA ILE A 293 -17.10 -14.05 12.80
C ILE A 293 -16.49 -14.18 11.41
N GLY A 294 -16.10 -13.05 10.79
CA GLY A 294 -15.44 -13.10 9.49
C GLY A 294 -15.51 -11.79 8.68
N TYR A 295 -15.42 -11.97 7.37
CA TYR A 295 -15.33 -10.92 6.35
C TYR A 295 -16.49 -11.03 5.36
N GLY A 296 -17.01 -9.88 4.93
CA GLY A 296 -18.22 -9.86 4.10
C GLY A 296 -19.45 -10.30 4.90
N GLY A 297 -19.65 -9.68 6.06
CA GLY A 297 -20.80 -9.95 6.91
C GLY A 297 -22.11 -9.38 6.34
N SER A 298 -23.25 -10.00 6.67
CA SER A 298 -24.57 -9.67 6.10
C SER A 298 -25.31 -8.70 6.95
N VAL A 299 -25.22 -8.38 8.10
CA VAL A 299 -26.10 -7.52 8.91
C VAL A 299 -25.33 -6.51 9.73
N GLY A 300 -25.14 -5.30 9.20
CA GLY A 300 -24.62 -4.15 9.93
C GLY A 300 -23.16 -4.25 10.40
N VAL A 301 -22.47 -5.35 10.11
CA VAL A 301 -21.04 -5.58 10.38
C VAL A 301 -20.45 -6.29 9.17
N SER A 302 -19.77 -5.58 8.31
CA SER A 302 -19.15 -6.19 7.10
C SER A 302 -17.85 -6.95 7.42
N CYS A 303 -17.21 -6.68 8.56
CA CYS A 303 -16.03 -7.40 9.04
C CYS A 303 -16.02 -7.37 10.57
N GLY A 304 -15.89 -8.54 11.21
CA GLY A 304 -15.89 -8.65 12.67
C GLY A 304 -16.77 -9.77 13.21
N ASN A 305 -17.46 -9.50 14.32
CA ASN A 305 -18.38 -10.44 14.98
C ASN A 305 -19.80 -9.89 15.09
N ARG A 306 -20.75 -10.67 14.68
CA ARG A 306 -22.17 -10.44 14.94
C ARG A 306 -22.77 -11.67 15.63
N CYS A 307 -23.54 -11.45 16.66
CA CYS A 307 -24.37 -12.48 17.30
C CYS A 307 -25.66 -11.85 17.80
N TYR A 308 -26.78 -12.50 17.53
CA TYR A 308 -28.12 -12.10 17.92
C TYR A 308 -28.90 -13.29 18.46
N LEU A 309 -29.57 -13.12 19.58
CA LEU A 309 -30.30 -14.15 20.34
C LEU A 309 -29.43 -15.32 20.83
N SER A 310 -29.67 -15.76 22.03
CA SER A 310 -29.02 -16.97 22.63
C SER A 310 -27.48 -16.99 22.52
N CYS A 311 -26.85 -15.84 22.56
CA CYS A 311 -25.41 -15.67 22.38
C CYS A 311 -24.65 -15.95 23.67
N SER A 312 -23.52 -16.67 23.57
CA SER A 312 -22.72 -17.12 24.72
C SER A 312 -22.19 -15.99 25.65
N ASN A 313 -22.08 -14.77 25.12
CA ASN A 313 -21.62 -13.57 25.83
C ASN A 313 -22.56 -12.39 25.56
N GLY A 314 -23.86 -12.66 25.49
CA GLY A 314 -24.88 -11.68 25.11
C GLY A 314 -24.79 -11.25 23.63
N ASP A 315 -25.75 -10.49 23.17
CA ASP A 315 -25.78 -9.98 21.80
C ASP A 315 -24.61 -9.06 21.51
N LYS A 316 -23.98 -9.21 20.35
CA LYS A 316 -22.81 -8.46 19.92
C LYS A 316 -22.90 -7.98 18.49
N ALA A 317 -22.35 -6.80 18.26
CA ALA A 317 -22.06 -6.25 16.94
C ALA A 317 -20.69 -5.55 17.03
N ILE A 318 -19.61 -6.30 16.84
CA ILE A 318 -18.24 -5.80 16.95
C ILE A 318 -17.69 -5.62 15.54
N ALA A 319 -17.62 -4.38 15.09
CA ALA A 319 -16.93 -4.04 13.86
C ALA A 319 -15.41 -4.08 14.06
N ALA A 320 -14.69 -4.70 13.16
CA ALA A 320 -13.24 -4.79 13.15
C ALA A 320 -12.66 -4.26 11.85
N VAL A 321 -11.43 -3.76 11.87
CA VAL A 321 -10.66 -3.61 10.64
C VAL A 321 -10.06 -4.97 10.30
N GLY A 322 -10.38 -5.47 9.12
CA GLY A 322 -9.97 -6.80 8.66
C GLY A 322 -8.89 -6.77 7.60
N TYR A 323 -7.99 -7.74 7.63
CA TYR A 323 -6.92 -7.94 6.66
C TYR A 323 -6.97 -9.33 6.09
N ILE A 324 -6.85 -9.45 4.77
CA ILE A 324 -6.78 -10.72 4.06
C ILE A 324 -5.50 -10.72 3.21
N LEU A 325 -4.60 -11.64 3.53
CA LEU A 325 -3.36 -11.85 2.80
C LEU A 325 -3.28 -13.31 2.32
N VAL A 326 -2.52 -13.53 1.24
CA VAL A 326 -2.32 -14.87 0.66
C VAL A 326 -0.84 -15.15 0.43
N LYS A 327 -0.45 -16.45 0.48
CA LYS A 327 0.92 -16.92 0.26
C LYS A 327 0.99 -18.23 -0.50
#